data_e06e978adc399018f9ad8178b5034c20
#
_entry.id   e06e978adc399018f9ad8178b5034c20
#
_cell.length_a   1.000
_cell.length_b   1.000
_cell.length_c   1.000
_cell.angle_alpha   90.00
_cell.angle_beta   90.00
_cell.angle_gamma   90.00
#
_symmetry.space_group_name_H-M   'P 1'
#
loop_
_entity.id
_entity.type
_entity.pdbx_description
1 polymer ?
#
loop_
_entity_poly.entity_id
_entity_poly.type
_entity_poly.pdbx_seq_one_letter_code
_entity_poly.pdbx_strand_id
1 'polypeptide(L)'
;DTPAASTTDNGSTTAATESTASSDDGYVLDKVTLVVDGTFNASVDAYQDKFVEQWDTAVSEALGHPISLNIQQLDHSSYVDGVGRLFASGDYPDVILLNAGQYAEYAKTGLLWDMTAAYDNAKFHSHMVLPAVNENVRIDGRQYGLSTGLGGGCITYVKQAWLDAVGMKAEDITDWDSYYAMLKAFTEQDPDGNGKNDTYGVAAAGFIGSEAPYTNYLPQF
;
A
#
# COMPACT_ATOMS: atom_id res chain seq x y z
N ASP A 1 0.10 65.81 -6.60
CA ASP A 1 1.20 65.35 -5.74
C ASP A 1 0.83 64.06 -5.08
N THR A 2 1.27 62.96 -5.69
CA THR A 2 1.13 61.61 -5.16
C THR A 2 2.53 61.03 -5.03
N PRO A 3 2.97 60.54 -3.89
CA PRO A 3 4.27 59.88 -3.78
C PRO A 3 4.18 58.40 -4.21
N ALA A 4 5.16 57.99 -4.97
CA ALA A 4 5.36 56.64 -5.47
C ALA A 4 5.70 55.66 -4.34
N ALA A 5 5.01 54.53 -4.32
CA ALA A 5 5.34 53.41 -3.44
C ALA A 5 6.50 52.59 -4.05
N SER A 6 7.57 52.48 -3.29
CA SER A 6 8.71 51.60 -3.56
C SER A 6 8.34 50.17 -3.19
N THR A 7 8.30 49.28 -4.17
CA THR A 7 8.21 47.84 -3.95
C THR A 7 9.62 47.25 -3.76
N THR A 8 9.96 46.91 -2.55
CA THR A 8 11.11 46.06 -2.25
C THR A 8 10.72 44.60 -2.46
N ASP A 9 11.26 44.05 -3.51
CA ASP A 9 11.26 42.61 -3.83
C ASP A 9 12.17 41.91 -2.82
N ASN A 10 11.58 41.11 -1.93
CA ASN A 10 12.29 40.27 -0.98
C ASN A 10 12.20 38.82 -1.45
N GLY A 11 12.98 38.51 -2.49
CA GLY A 11 13.20 37.16 -2.96
C GLY A 11 13.93 36.33 -1.91
N SER A 12 13.18 35.69 -1.06
CA SER A 12 13.69 34.60 -0.18
C SER A 12 13.81 33.34 -0.98
N THR A 13 14.95 33.15 -1.61
CA THR A 13 15.35 31.86 -2.20
C THR A 13 15.77 30.96 -1.05
N THR A 14 14.87 30.14 -0.56
CA THR A 14 15.23 29.03 0.33
C THR A 14 15.98 28.01 -0.52
N ALA A 15 17.30 28.07 -0.48
CA ALA A 15 18.14 27.03 -1.04
C ALA A 15 17.83 25.74 -0.28
N ALA A 16 17.33 24.73 -0.99
CA ALA A 16 17.26 23.38 -0.51
C ALA A 16 18.70 22.95 -0.19
N THR A 17 18.99 22.77 1.08
CA THR A 17 20.26 22.23 1.54
C THR A 17 20.32 20.80 1.04
N GLU A 18 21.12 20.53 0.02
CA GLU A 18 21.53 19.18 -0.33
C GLU A 18 22.22 18.60 0.90
N SER A 19 21.52 17.68 1.56
CA SER A 19 22.11 16.84 2.60
C SER A 19 23.05 15.86 1.90
N THR A 20 24.29 16.23 1.76
CA THR A 20 25.37 15.27 1.51
C THR A 20 25.58 14.53 2.82
N ALA A 21 24.85 13.45 3.00
CA ALA A 21 25.10 12.51 4.08
C ALA A 21 26.36 11.72 3.76
N SER A 22 27.48 12.09 4.33
CA SER A 22 28.52 11.18 4.76
C SER A 22 29.36 11.88 5.83
N SER A 23 28.83 11.95 7.03
CA SER A 23 29.69 11.94 8.20
C SER A 23 29.77 10.47 8.62
N ASP A 24 30.90 9.86 8.39
CA ASP A 24 31.29 8.61 9.06
C ASP A 24 31.55 8.98 10.53
N ASP A 25 30.42 9.11 11.27
CA ASP A 25 30.44 9.41 12.71
C ASP A 25 30.64 8.14 13.54
N GLY A 26 30.97 7.02 12.89
CA GLY A 26 31.13 5.73 13.53
C GLY A 26 29.82 5.07 13.94
N TYR A 27 28.65 5.57 13.46
CA TYR A 27 27.37 4.92 13.68
C TYR A 27 27.32 3.58 12.94
N VAL A 28 27.06 2.51 13.68
CA VAL A 28 26.84 1.18 13.12
C VAL A 28 25.38 0.80 13.36
N LEU A 29 24.65 0.59 12.28
CA LEU A 29 23.28 0.11 12.36
C LEU A 29 23.28 -1.34 12.83
N ASP A 30 22.83 -1.60 14.05
CA ASP A 30 22.76 -2.93 14.67
C ASP A 30 21.34 -3.48 14.80
N LYS A 31 20.34 -2.64 14.53
CA LYS A 31 18.93 -2.99 14.59
C LYS A 31 18.12 -2.23 13.54
N VAL A 32 17.17 -2.93 12.90
CA VAL A 32 16.15 -2.35 12.03
C VAL A 32 14.78 -2.62 12.63
N THR A 33 13.97 -1.58 12.81
CA THR A 33 12.58 -1.68 13.23
C THR A 33 11.67 -1.53 12.01
N LEU A 34 10.89 -2.59 11.74
CA LEU A 34 9.88 -2.63 10.68
C LEU A 34 8.48 -2.61 11.30
N VAL A 35 7.70 -1.58 10.99
CA VAL A 35 6.29 -1.49 11.41
C VAL A 35 5.38 -2.00 10.30
N VAL A 36 4.53 -2.96 10.64
CA VAL A 36 3.58 -3.61 9.73
C VAL A 36 2.17 -3.65 10.28
N ASP A 37 1.23 -3.85 9.38
CA ASP A 37 -0.18 -4.09 9.72
C ASP A 37 -0.36 -5.47 10.38
N GLY A 38 -1.05 -5.49 11.50
CA GLY A 38 -1.30 -6.68 12.33
C GLY A 38 -2.31 -7.70 11.77
N THR A 39 -2.64 -7.64 10.48
CA THR A 39 -3.33 -8.74 9.80
C THR A 39 -2.50 -10.02 9.75
N PHE A 40 -1.21 -9.92 9.97
CA PHE A 40 -0.32 -11.05 10.18
C PHE A 40 -0.52 -11.58 11.61
N ASN A 41 -1.57 -12.37 11.80
CA ASN A 41 -1.93 -12.90 13.12
C ASN A 41 -1.14 -14.18 13.47
N ALA A 42 -1.41 -14.71 14.68
CA ALA A 42 -0.69 -15.83 15.32
C ALA A 42 -0.43 -17.08 14.45
N SER A 43 -1.19 -17.33 13.38
CA SER A 43 -0.91 -18.43 12.46
C SER A 43 0.33 -18.17 11.58
N VAL A 44 0.82 -16.96 11.56
CA VAL A 44 1.99 -16.52 10.79
C VAL A 44 3.23 -16.36 11.67
N ASP A 45 3.09 -16.35 12.99
CA ASP A 45 4.19 -16.10 13.93
C ASP A 45 5.38 -17.06 13.70
N ALA A 46 5.10 -18.35 13.47
CA ALA A 46 6.15 -19.32 13.17
C ALA A 46 6.92 -19.03 11.86
N TYR A 47 6.27 -18.43 10.88
CA TYR A 47 6.92 -17.99 9.65
C TYR A 47 7.66 -16.67 9.85
N GLN A 48 7.12 -15.79 10.67
CA GLN A 48 7.77 -14.53 11.03
C GLN A 48 9.09 -14.77 11.73
N ASP A 49 9.12 -15.63 12.75
CA ASP A 49 10.35 -15.99 13.48
C ASP A 49 11.41 -16.55 12.53
N LYS A 50 11.03 -17.48 11.67
CA LYS A 50 11.93 -18.03 10.66
C LYS A 50 12.41 -16.98 9.66
N PHE A 51 11.54 -16.08 9.24
CA PHE A 51 11.92 -14.97 8.35
C PHE A 51 12.93 -14.05 9.02
N VAL A 52 12.69 -13.65 10.27
CA VAL A 52 13.62 -12.81 11.05
C VAL A 52 14.97 -13.48 11.18
N GLU A 53 15.02 -14.75 11.56
CA GLU A 53 16.28 -15.52 11.67
C GLU A 53 17.08 -15.55 10.36
N GLN A 54 16.38 -15.79 9.24
CA GLN A 54 17.02 -15.81 7.93
C GLN A 54 17.49 -14.42 7.50
N TRP A 55 16.71 -13.39 7.78
CA TRP A 55 17.05 -12.00 7.49
C TRP A 55 18.27 -11.56 8.29
N ASP A 56 18.26 -11.78 9.60
CA ASP A 56 19.36 -11.43 10.51
C ASP A 56 20.66 -12.08 10.04
N THR A 57 20.60 -13.37 9.70
CA THR A 57 21.76 -14.11 9.20
C THR A 57 22.29 -13.52 7.88
N ALA A 58 21.42 -13.40 6.88
CA ALA A 58 21.83 -12.99 5.54
C ALA A 58 22.33 -11.54 5.51
N VAL A 59 21.68 -10.63 6.25
CA VAL A 59 22.05 -9.22 6.26
C VAL A 59 23.30 -8.99 7.10
N SER A 60 23.45 -9.69 8.24
CA SER A 60 24.69 -9.65 9.04
C SER A 60 25.90 -10.12 8.24
N GLU A 61 25.77 -11.21 7.48
CA GLU A 61 26.81 -11.69 6.58
C GLU A 61 27.17 -10.66 5.50
N ALA A 62 26.15 -10.05 4.88
CA ALA A 62 26.34 -9.07 3.82
C ALA A 62 27.01 -7.79 4.29
N LEU A 63 26.72 -7.35 5.52
CA LEU A 63 27.29 -6.13 6.13
C LEU A 63 28.61 -6.37 6.86
N GLY A 64 28.92 -7.62 7.22
CA GLY A 64 30.11 -7.97 7.97
C GLY A 64 30.04 -7.63 9.47
N HIS A 65 28.87 -7.33 9.99
CA HIS A 65 28.61 -7.11 11.43
C HIS A 65 27.20 -7.57 11.80
N PRO A 66 26.95 -7.89 13.09
CA PRO A 66 25.61 -8.28 13.54
C PRO A 66 24.59 -7.16 13.34
N ILE A 67 23.41 -7.53 12.84
CA ILE A 67 22.23 -6.68 12.74
C ILE A 67 21.00 -7.52 13.03
N SER A 68 19.97 -6.94 13.62
CA SER A 68 18.74 -7.62 13.97
C SER A 68 17.51 -6.90 13.40
N LEU A 69 16.52 -7.66 12.93
CA LEU A 69 15.22 -7.16 12.51
C LEU A 69 14.20 -7.28 13.65
N ASN A 70 13.59 -6.17 14.00
CA ASN A 70 12.47 -6.11 14.94
C ASN A 70 11.19 -5.78 14.18
N ILE A 71 10.24 -6.71 14.12
CA ILE A 71 8.93 -6.48 13.49
C ILE A 71 7.94 -6.07 14.57
N GLN A 72 7.41 -4.87 14.45
CA GLN A 72 6.35 -4.33 15.28
C GLN A 72 5.03 -4.32 14.52
N GLN A 73 4.04 -5.03 15.04
CA GLN A 73 2.71 -5.06 14.46
C GLN A 73 1.80 -4.03 15.15
N LEU A 74 1.11 -3.23 14.35
CA LEU A 74 0.02 -2.38 14.83
C LEU A 74 -1.32 -3.04 14.50
N ASP A 75 -2.33 -2.78 15.33
CA ASP A 75 -3.66 -3.33 15.13
C ASP A 75 -4.25 -2.93 13.76
N HIS A 76 -4.73 -3.90 13.00
CA HIS A 76 -5.28 -3.72 11.65
C HIS A 76 -6.43 -2.72 11.62
N SER A 77 -7.37 -2.83 12.55
CA SER A 77 -8.58 -1.99 12.58
C SER A 77 -8.29 -0.51 12.83
N SER A 78 -7.15 -0.21 13.42
CA SER A 78 -6.69 1.14 13.76
C SER A 78 -5.29 1.48 13.21
N TYR A 79 -4.85 0.75 12.18
CA TYR A 79 -3.49 0.86 11.64
C TYR A 79 -3.14 2.29 11.22
N VAL A 80 -4.01 2.93 10.45
CA VAL A 80 -3.81 4.31 9.96
C VAL A 80 -3.61 5.30 11.11
N ASP A 81 -4.45 5.20 12.14
CA ASP A 81 -4.34 6.03 13.34
C ASP A 81 -3.09 5.68 14.16
N GLY A 82 -2.73 4.40 14.21
CA GLY A 82 -1.51 3.91 14.86
C GLY A 82 -0.26 4.52 14.24
N VAL A 83 -0.16 4.49 12.93
CA VAL A 83 0.92 5.14 12.17
C VAL A 83 0.94 6.64 12.43
N GLY A 84 -0.22 7.31 12.36
CA GLY A 84 -0.31 8.74 12.67
C GLY A 84 0.22 9.09 14.06
N ARG A 85 -0.06 8.27 15.07
CA ARG A 85 0.47 8.47 16.44
C ARG A 85 1.98 8.30 16.53
N LEU A 86 2.58 7.31 15.84
CA LEU A 86 4.04 7.14 15.78
C LEU A 86 4.70 8.38 15.20
N PHE A 87 4.20 8.89 14.08
CA PHE A 87 4.77 10.09 13.47
C PHE A 87 4.55 11.35 14.33
N ALA A 88 3.41 11.48 14.99
CA ALA A 88 3.13 12.61 15.89
C ALA A 88 3.99 12.60 17.17
N SER A 89 4.38 11.41 17.66
CA SER A 89 5.26 11.29 18.84
C SER A 89 6.75 11.43 18.50
N GLY A 90 7.11 11.40 17.22
CA GLY A 90 8.51 11.39 16.79
C GLY A 90 9.20 10.03 16.96
N ASP A 91 8.43 8.96 17.19
CA ASP A 91 8.94 7.59 17.30
C ASP A 91 8.95 6.94 15.92
N TYR A 92 9.90 7.39 15.09
CA TYR A 92 9.99 6.93 13.71
C TYR A 92 10.66 5.57 13.63
N PRO A 93 9.98 4.55 13.04
CA PRO A 93 10.64 3.29 12.69
C PRO A 93 11.57 3.47 11.49
N ASP A 94 12.51 2.55 11.31
CA ASP A 94 13.40 2.56 10.15
C ASP A 94 12.65 2.25 8.85
N VAL A 95 11.70 1.32 8.93
CA VAL A 95 10.85 0.91 7.81
C VAL A 95 9.39 0.79 8.27
N ILE A 96 8.48 1.26 7.46
CA ILE A 96 7.04 1.22 7.79
C ILE A 96 6.19 0.94 6.55
N LEU A 97 5.14 0.14 6.73
CA LEU A 97 4.12 -0.06 5.70
C LEU A 97 3.15 1.12 5.70
N LEU A 98 2.96 1.76 4.56
CA LEU A 98 2.04 2.89 4.40
C LEU A 98 1.01 2.60 3.32
N ASN A 99 -0.20 3.11 3.49
CA ASN A 99 -1.13 3.20 2.38
C ASN A 99 -0.75 4.35 1.43
N ALA A 100 -1.33 4.39 0.24
CA ALA A 100 -0.98 5.38 -0.77
C ALA A 100 -1.20 6.83 -0.31
N GLY A 101 -2.24 7.10 0.49
CA GLY A 101 -2.54 8.43 1.03
C GLY A 101 -1.48 8.90 2.01
N GLN A 102 -1.16 8.07 3.01
CA GLN A 102 -0.11 8.35 3.99
C GLN A 102 1.27 8.50 3.32
N TYR A 103 1.58 7.61 2.37
CA TYR A 103 2.82 7.70 1.62
C TYR A 103 2.99 9.04 0.90
N ALA A 104 1.95 9.46 0.17
CA ALA A 104 1.98 10.73 -0.55
C ALA A 104 2.07 11.95 0.38
N GLU A 105 1.37 11.92 1.51
CA GLU A 105 1.40 12.99 2.52
C GLU A 105 2.77 13.10 3.17
N TYR A 106 3.31 11.98 3.66
CA TYR A 106 4.56 11.97 4.40
C TYR A 106 5.78 12.24 3.51
N ALA A 107 5.74 11.82 2.23
CA ALA A 107 6.76 12.19 1.26
C ALA A 107 6.79 13.71 1.03
N LYS A 108 5.62 14.34 0.83
CA LYS A 108 5.50 15.78 0.58
C LYS A 108 5.85 16.65 1.79
N THR A 109 5.63 16.16 2.99
CA THR A 109 5.94 16.87 4.23
C THR A 109 7.38 16.64 4.71
N GLY A 110 8.17 15.82 4.00
CA GLY A 110 9.58 15.57 4.33
C GLY A 110 9.78 14.63 5.50
N LEU A 111 8.75 13.85 5.87
CA LEU A 111 8.83 12.84 6.93
C LEU A 111 9.44 11.52 6.45
N LEU A 112 9.49 11.29 5.12
CA LEU A 112 10.14 10.14 4.53
C LEU A 112 11.49 10.53 3.94
N TRP A 113 12.44 9.62 4.05
CA TRP A 113 13.75 9.78 3.45
C TRP A 113 13.67 9.73 1.92
N ASP A 114 14.30 10.70 1.24
CA ASP A 114 14.51 10.65 -0.20
C ASP A 114 15.57 9.60 -0.54
N MET A 115 15.12 8.43 -0.92
CA MET A 115 15.97 7.30 -1.27
C MET A 115 16.30 7.21 -2.76
N THR A 116 16.02 8.26 -3.55
CA THR A 116 16.14 8.24 -5.02
C THR A 116 17.52 7.75 -5.46
N ALA A 117 18.59 8.34 -4.94
CA ALA A 117 19.94 7.95 -5.32
C ALA A 117 20.30 6.52 -4.88
N ALA A 118 19.83 6.11 -3.71
CA ALA A 118 20.03 4.75 -3.21
C ALA A 118 19.27 3.73 -4.08
N TYR A 119 18.02 4.04 -4.43
CA TYR A 119 17.20 3.20 -5.29
C TYR A 119 17.79 3.06 -6.71
N ASP A 120 18.11 4.18 -7.34
CA ASP A 120 18.61 4.19 -8.73
C ASP A 120 19.98 3.48 -8.88
N ASN A 121 20.79 3.47 -7.81
CA ASN A 121 22.09 2.81 -7.79
C ASN A 121 22.08 1.44 -7.08
N ALA A 122 20.93 0.93 -6.69
CA ALA A 122 20.84 -0.36 -5.98
C ALA A 122 21.33 -1.51 -6.88
N LYS A 123 22.23 -2.33 -6.35
CA LYS A 123 22.78 -3.52 -7.05
C LYS A 123 21.70 -4.50 -7.49
N PHE A 124 20.60 -4.57 -6.76
CA PHE A 124 19.48 -5.49 -6.98
C PHE A 124 18.27 -4.83 -7.65
N HIS A 125 18.43 -3.62 -8.19
CA HIS A 125 17.35 -2.91 -8.85
C HIS A 125 16.66 -3.76 -9.94
N SER A 126 17.44 -4.49 -10.73
CA SER A 126 16.94 -5.40 -11.77
C SER A 126 16.22 -6.65 -11.25
N HIS A 127 16.37 -6.97 -9.97
CA HIS A 127 15.71 -8.12 -9.33
C HIS A 127 14.45 -7.71 -8.56
N MET A 128 14.13 -6.43 -8.52
CA MET A 128 12.90 -5.98 -7.89
C MET A 128 11.69 -6.49 -8.67
N VAL A 129 10.73 -7.03 -7.93
CA VAL A 129 9.47 -7.49 -8.50
C VAL A 129 8.73 -6.27 -9.05
N LEU A 130 8.37 -6.32 -10.31
CA LEU A 130 7.64 -5.26 -11.03
C LEU A 130 8.33 -3.87 -10.95
N PRO A 131 9.45 -3.67 -11.64
CA PRO A 131 10.14 -2.37 -11.68
C PRO A 131 9.20 -1.21 -12.07
N ALA A 132 8.29 -1.43 -13.02
CA ALA A 132 7.31 -0.43 -13.44
C ALA A 132 6.38 0.03 -12.31
N VAL A 133 6.02 -0.86 -11.39
CA VAL A 133 5.18 -0.48 -10.23
C VAL A 133 5.96 0.43 -9.29
N ASN A 134 7.25 0.17 -9.09
CA ASN A 134 8.10 1.01 -8.24
C ASN A 134 8.39 2.36 -8.90
N GLU A 135 8.48 2.45 -10.21
CA GLU A 135 8.54 3.75 -10.90
C GLU A 135 7.26 4.57 -10.71
N ASN A 136 6.10 3.94 -10.68
CA ASN A 136 4.82 4.61 -10.51
C ASN A 136 4.58 5.17 -9.08
N VAL A 137 5.37 4.75 -8.08
CA VAL A 137 5.25 5.32 -6.71
C VAL A 137 6.16 6.53 -6.49
N ARG A 138 6.87 7.00 -7.49
CA ARG A 138 7.63 8.25 -7.39
C ARG A 138 6.70 9.46 -7.16
N ILE A 139 7.09 10.32 -6.25
CA ILE A 139 6.43 11.60 -5.97
C ILE A 139 7.34 12.72 -6.47
N ASP A 140 6.85 13.52 -7.42
CA ASP A 140 7.62 14.61 -8.06
C ASP A 140 8.99 14.13 -8.58
N GLY A 141 9.03 12.92 -9.15
CA GLY A 141 10.24 12.28 -9.69
C GLY A 141 11.18 11.67 -8.65
N ARG A 142 10.84 11.72 -7.37
CA ARG A 142 11.66 11.20 -6.25
C ARG A 142 11.08 9.92 -5.68
N GLN A 143 11.96 9.03 -5.26
CA GLN A 143 11.62 7.75 -4.62
C GLN A 143 11.69 7.87 -3.10
N TYR A 144 10.58 7.58 -2.41
CA TYR A 144 10.51 7.61 -0.95
C TYR A 144 10.16 6.27 -0.33
N GLY A 145 9.86 5.28 -1.14
CA GLY A 145 9.50 3.95 -0.69
C GLY A 145 9.38 2.98 -1.85
N LEU A 146 9.06 1.74 -1.55
CA LEU A 146 8.87 0.65 -2.51
C LEU A 146 7.44 0.15 -2.43
N SER A 147 6.85 -0.16 -3.59
CA SER A 147 5.57 -0.86 -3.61
C SER A 147 5.76 -2.33 -3.26
N THR A 148 5.00 -2.81 -2.29
CA THR A 148 4.95 -4.23 -1.93
C THR A 148 3.89 -4.97 -2.75
N GLY A 149 3.01 -4.23 -3.44
CA GLY A 149 1.84 -4.76 -4.11
C GLY A 149 2.15 -5.33 -5.48
N LEU A 150 1.83 -6.58 -5.67
CA LEU A 150 1.68 -7.22 -6.98
C LEU A 150 0.32 -6.87 -7.60
N GLY A 151 -0.31 -5.77 -7.24
CA GLY A 151 -1.60 -5.38 -7.77
C GLY A 151 -2.50 -6.60 -7.98
N GLY A 152 -2.99 -7.22 -6.91
CA GLY A 152 -3.92 -8.33 -7.03
C GLY A 152 -5.19 -7.83 -7.69
N GLY A 153 -5.52 -8.35 -8.86
CA GLY A 153 -6.83 -8.15 -9.43
C GLY A 153 -7.88 -8.67 -8.45
N CYS A 154 -9.02 -8.01 -8.37
CA CYS A 154 -10.13 -8.56 -7.63
C CYS A 154 -10.73 -9.73 -8.40
N ILE A 155 -10.99 -10.82 -7.70
CA ILE A 155 -11.62 -12.00 -8.26
C ILE A 155 -13.08 -11.99 -7.81
N THR A 156 -13.99 -12.05 -8.77
CA THR A 156 -15.40 -12.22 -8.50
C THR A 156 -15.73 -13.72 -8.43
N TYR A 157 -16.21 -14.17 -7.29
CA TYR A 157 -16.71 -15.52 -7.13
C TYR A 157 -18.20 -15.57 -7.41
N VAL A 158 -18.62 -16.48 -8.27
CA VAL A 158 -20.03 -16.68 -8.64
C VAL A 158 -20.43 -18.12 -8.27
N LYS A 159 -21.62 -18.29 -7.70
CA LYS A 159 -22.17 -19.62 -7.41
C LYS A 159 -22.57 -20.32 -8.70
N GLN A 160 -21.88 -21.41 -9.06
CA GLN A 160 -22.17 -22.18 -10.26
C GLN A 160 -23.63 -22.69 -10.28
N ALA A 161 -24.15 -23.18 -9.16
CA ALA A 161 -25.52 -23.64 -9.07
C ALA A 161 -26.57 -22.56 -9.36
N TRP A 162 -26.25 -21.29 -9.11
CA TRP A 162 -27.13 -20.17 -9.42
C TRP A 162 -27.07 -19.82 -10.92
N LEU A 163 -25.90 -19.89 -11.53
CA LEU A 163 -25.78 -19.76 -12.99
C LEU A 163 -26.60 -20.84 -13.71
N ASP A 164 -26.46 -22.08 -13.29
CA ASP A 164 -27.19 -23.20 -13.85
C ASP A 164 -28.71 -23.01 -13.70
N ALA A 165 -29.17 -22.55 -12.52
CA ALA A 165 -30.58 -22.32 -12.23
C ALA A 165 -31.20 -21.22 -13.11
N VAL A 166 -30.44 -20.17 -13.45
CA VAL A 166 -30.90 -19.08 -14.32
C VAL A 166 -30.53 -19.29 -15.79
N GLY A 167 -29.96 -20.46 -16.14
CA GLY A 167 -29.60 -20.82 -17.51
C GLY A 167 -28.46 -20.02 -18.13
N MET A 168 -27.56 -19.47 -17.30
CA MET A 168 -26.39 -18.72 -17.73
C MET A 168 -25.11 -19.53 -17.55
N LYS A 169 -24.08 -19.19 -18.31
CA LYS A 169 -22.75 -19.81 -18.20
C LYS A 169 -21.72 -18.73 -17.87
N ALA A 170 -20.68 -19.11 -17.11
CA ALA A 170 -19.62 -18.19 -16.71
C ALA A 170 -18.87 -17.61 -17.92
N GLU A 171 -18.66 -18.40 -18.96
CA GLU A 171 -18.00 -17.98 -20.20
C GLU A 171 -18.77 -16.93 -21.01
N ASP A 172 -20.07 -16.77 -20.79
CA ASP A 172 -20.91 -15.79 -21.48
C ASP A 172 -20.88 -14.42 -20.79
N ILE A 173 -20.25 -14.33 -19.59
CA ILE A 173 -20.18 -13.09 -18.80
C ILE A 173 -18.83 -12.41 -19.11
N THR A 174 -18.83 -11.64 -20.20
CA THR A 174 -17.61 -11.06 -20.76
C THR A 174 -17.53 -9.54 -20.71
N ASP A 175 -18.65 -8.89 -20.38
CA ASP A 175 -18.79 -7.44 -20.34
C ASP A 175 -19.75 -6.98 -19.24
N TRP A 176 -19.94 -5.67 -19.10
CA TRP A 176 -20.81 -5.09 -18.09
C TRP A 176 -22.28 -5.42 -18.29
N ASP A 177 -22.75 -5.53 -19.52
CA ASP A 177 -24.16 -5.82 -19.81
C ASP A 177 -24.49 -7.27 -19.43
N SER A 178 -23.66 -8.22 -19.78
CA SER A 178 -23.81 -9.63 -19.38
C SER A 178 -23.63 -9.83 -17.87
N TYR A 179 -22.69 -9.12 -17.25
CA TYR A 179 -22.52 -9.12 -15.79
C TYR A 179 -23.76 -8.55 -15.07
N TYR A 180 -24.28 -7.42 -15.52
CA TYR A 180 -25.51 -6.84 -14.98
C TYR A 180 -26.71 -7.77 -15.16
N ALA A 181 -26.84 -8.41 -16.33
CA ALA A 181 -27.90 -9.37 -16.59
C ALA A 181 -27.86 -10.56 -15.62
N MET A 182 -26.66 -11.05 -15.30
CA MET A 182 -26.47 -12.10 -14.28
C MET A 182 -26.92 -11.62 -12.90
N LEU A 183 -26.48 -10.44 -12.45
CA LEU A 183 -26.86 -9.90 -11.14
C LEU A 183 -28.38 -9.71 -11.02
N LYS A 184 -29.00 -9.24 -12.12
CA LYS A 184 -30.46 -9.09 -12.20
C LYS A 184 -31.18 -10.43 -12.15
N ALA A 185 -30.69 -11.44 -12.88
CA ALA A 185 -31.28 -12.77 -12.88
C ALA A 185 -31.18 -13.41 -11.47
N PHE A 186 -30.05 -13.25 -10.77
CA PHE A 186 -29.89 -13.73 -9.40
C PHE A 186 -30.84 -13.04 -8.41
N THR A 187 -31.23 -11.81 -8.68
CA THR A 187 -32.16 -11.07 -7.82
C THR A 187 -33.61 -11.40 -8.11
N GLU A 188 -34.00 -11.67 -9.38
CA GLU A 188 -35.38 -11.73 -9.81
C GLU A 188 -35.92 -13.15 -10.09
N GLN A 189 -35.01 -14.17 -10.24
CA GLN A 189 -35.39 -15.48 -10.74
C GLN A 189 -35.27 -16.63 -9.72
N ASP A 190 -35.20 -16.31 -8.43
CA ASP A 190 -35.13 -17.31 -7.34
C ASP A 190 -34.10 -18.43 -7.63
N PRO A 191 -32.80 -18.12 -7.79
CA PRO A 191 -31.80 -19.10 -8.21
C PRO A 191 -31.51 -20.20 -7.16
N ASP A 192 -31.95 -20.05 -5.93
CA ASP A 192 -31.86 -21.08 -4.89
C ASP A 192 -33.11 -21.95 -4.79
N GLY A 193 -34.17 -21.61 -5.54
CA GLY A 193 -35.37 -22.43 -5.68
C GLY A 193 -36.22 -22.54 -4.41
N ASN A 194 -36.10 -21.58 -3.49
CA ASN A 194 -36.81 -21.63 -2.22
C ASN A 194 -38.22 -21.02 -2.26
N GLY A 195 -38.64 -20.47 -3.40
CA GLY A 195 -39.95 -19.85 -3.62
C GLY A 195 -40.09 -18.49 -2.97
N LYS A 196 -39.02 -17.83 -2.58
CA LYS A 196 -39.00 -16.49 -1.97
C LYS A 196 -38.16 -15.55 -2.80
N ASN A 197 -38.45 -14.25 -2.67
CA ASN A 197 -37.64 -13.20 -3.30
C ASN A 197 -36.63 -12.67 -2.26
N ASP A 198 -35.65 -13.51 -1.91
CA ASP A 198 -34.64 -13.21 -0.87
C ASP A 198 -33.19 -13.44 -1.35
N THR A 199 -32.99 -13.63 -2.65
CA THR A 199 -31.68 -13.67 -3.28
C THR A 199 -31.30 -12.31 -3.90
N TYR A 200 -30.02 -12.01 -3.88
CA TYR A 200 -29.48 -10.75 -4.42
C TYR A 200 -28.25 -11.04 -5.28
N GLY A 201 -28.15 -10.36 -6.40
CA GLY A 201 -27.01 -10.49 -7.31
C GLY A 201 -25.71 -10.04 -6.69
N VAL A 202 -25.77 -8.99 -5.87
CA VAL A 202 -24.60 -8.46 -5.15
C VAL A 202 -25.03 -7.89 -3.79
N ALA A 203 -24.19 -8.07 -2.80
CA ALA A 203 -24.27 -7.38 -1.52
C ALA A 203 -23.02 -6.53 -1.35
N ALA A 204 -23.19 -5.25 -1.01
CA ALA A 204 -22.10 -4.33 -0.81
C ALA A 204 -22.20 -3.66 0.58
N ALA A 205 -21.07 -3.37 1.17
CA ALA A 205 -20.97 -2.76 2.50
C ALA A 205 -21.34 -1.25 2.55
N GLY A 206 -21.90 -0.70 1.45
CA GLY A 206 -22.11 0.73 1.30
C GLY A 206 -20.84 1.47 0.91
N PHE A 207 -20.86 2.79 0.92
CA PHE A 207 -19.72 3.62 0.54
C PHE A 207 -18.80 3.95 1.74
N ILE A 208 -18.57 2.97 2.61
CA ILE A 208 -17.79 3.16 3.83
C ILE A 208 -16.51 2.29 3.75
N GLY A 209 -15.36 2.93 3.82
CA GLY A 209 -14.06 2.28 3.91
C GLY A 209 -13.43 1.92 2.55
N SER A 210 -12.13 1.69 2.58
CA SER A 210 -11.30 1.37 1.41
C SER A 210 -11.46 -0.06 0.91
N GLU A 211 -12.05 -0.94 1.71
CA GLU A 211 -12.27 -2.36 1.38
C GLU A 211 -13.65 -2.66 0.82
N ALA A 212 -14.44 -1.62 0.56
CA ALA A 212 -15.77 -1.80 -0.01
C ALA A 212 -15.70 -2.39 -1.43
N PRO A 213 -16.49 -3.44 -1.74
CA PRO A 213 -16.37 -4.18 -3.01
C PRO A 213 -16.51 -3.31 -4.26
N TYR A 214 -17.29 -2.23 -4.18
CA TYR A 214 -17.49 -1.33 -5.32
C TYR A 214 -16.26 -0.51 -5.71
N THR A 215 -15.27 -0.34 -4.83
CA THR A 215 -14.03 0.37 -5.17
C THR A 215 -13.27 -0.29 -6.31
N ASN A 216 -13.49 -1.60 -6.49
CA ASN A 216 -12.90 -2.38 -7.57
C ASN A 216 -13.52 -2.07 -8.95
N TYR A 217 -14.70 -1.48 -8.96
CA TYR A 217 -15.39 -1.09 -10.20
C TYR A 217 -15.05 0.34 -10.63
N LEU A 218 -14.58 1.20 -9.73
CA LEU A 218 -14.26 2.60 -10.04
C LEU A 218 -13.29 2.77 -11.22
N PRO A 219 -12.22 1.96 -11.37
CA PRO A 219 -11.30 2.08 -12.50
C PRO A 219 -11.93 1.76 -13.87
N GLN A 220 -13.18 1.29 -13.91
CA GLN A 220 -13.89 0.95 -15.12
C GLN A 220 -14.66 2.15 -15.70
N PHE A 221 -14.78 3.24 -14.96
CA PHE A 221 -15.44 4.49 -15.32
C PHE A 221 -14.44 5.64 -15.42
#